data_bf7f8ffeb2f0b90fe705e4e03b5a0a52
#
_entry.id   bf7f8ffeb2f0b90fe705e4e03b5a0a52
#
_cell.length_a   1.000
_cell.length_b   1.000
_cell.length_c   1.000
_cell.angle_alpha   90.00
_cell.angle_beta   90.00
_cell.angle_gamma   90.00
#
_symmetry.space_group_name_H-M   'P 1'
#
loop_
_entity.id
_entity.type
_entity.pdbx_description
1 polymer ?
#
loop_
_entity_poly.entity_id
_entity_poly.type
_entity_poly.pdbx_seq_one_letter_code
_entity_poly.pdbx_strand_id
1 'polypeptide(L)'
;MLRGLALDVASGQVLQVTGANGAGKTSLLRALCGLLHLEAGRITWGGRDVRADLSAFHGSLAYLGHEPPLKVDLTAGENIRYWVGLRRRVRPAEIADTLASVGVPGLADRFVRTLSAGQRRRVALAGVLLLAAPLWLLDEPTAHLDSGGQQLVGQLIEQHVRAGGLAVTAVHHEIAVSPERVRRLELARG
;
A
#
# COMPACT_ATOMS: atom_id res chain seq x y z
N MET A 1 -13.75 6.18 17.26
CA MET A 1 -13.30 4.77 17.29
C MET A 1 -14.20 4.00 16.32
N LEU A 2 -13.65 3.12 15.47
CA LEU A 2 -14.44 2.34 14.50
C LEU A 2 -15.26 1.29 15.27
N ARG A 3 -16.59 1.28 15.09
CA ARG A 3 -17.50 0.34 15.74
C ARG A 3 -18.48 -0.23 14.73
N GLY A 4 -18.79 -1.53 14.85
CA GLY A 4 -19.81 -2.20 14.04
C GLY A 4 -19.52 -2.21 12.54
N LEU A 5 -18.26 -2.06 12.12
CA LEU A 5 -17.88 -2.09 10.72
C LEU A 5 -17.85 -3.54 10.23
N ALA A 6 -18.71 -3.86 9.28
CA ALA A 6 -18.70 -5.11 8.54
C ALA A 6 -18.52 -4.82 7.06
N LEU A 7 -17.50 -5.41 6.45
CA LEU A 7 -17.24 -5.29 5.03
C LEU A 7 -16.60 -6.56 4.47
N ASP A 8 -16.85 -6.79 3.21
CA ASP A 8 -16.26 -7.85 2.44
C ASP A 8 -15.75 -7.28 1.13
N VAL A 9 -14.53 -7.65 0.73
CA VAL A 9 -13.88 -7.17 -0.51
C VAL A 9 -13.32 -8.38 -1.24
N ALA A 10 -13.73 -8.56 -2.48
CA ALA A 10 -13.30 -9.69 -3.29
C ALA A 10 -11.97 -9.42 -4.01
N SER A 11 -11.29 -10.50 -4.41
CA SER A 11 -10.19 -10.45 -5.37
C SER A 11 -10.62 -9.69 -6.63
N GLY A 12 -9.74 -8.89 -7.20
CA GLY A 12 -10.03 -8.05 -8.36
C GLY A 12 -10.71 -6.72 -8.03
N GLN A 13 -10.83 -6.36 -6.75
CA GLN A 13 -11.47 -5.13 -6.29
C GLN A 13 -10.50 -4.23 -5.53
N VAL A 14 -10.79 -2.93 -5.53
CA VAL A 14 -10.19 -1.94 -4.65
C VAL A 14 -11.26 -1.35 -3.73
N LEU A 15 -11.00 -1.37 -2.43
CA LEU A 15 -11.78 -0.62 -1.45
C LEU A 15 -11.13 0.75 -1.25
N GLN A 16 -11.81 1.81 -1.64
CA GLN A 16 -11.40 3.18 -1.34
C GLN A 16 -12.10 3.65 -0.06
N VAL A 17 -11.29 3.90 0.97
CA VAL A 17 -11.75 4.40 2.27
C VAL A 17 -11.55 5.91 2.30
N THR A 18 -12.65 6.64 2.36
CA THR A 18 -12.70 8.10 2.43
C THR A 18 -13.20 8.56 3.79
N GLY A 19 -13.13 9.85 4.05
CA GLY A 19 -13.61 10.47 5.29
C GLY A 19 -12.69 11.60 5.75
N ALA A 20 -13.17 12.42 6.66
CA ALA A 20 -12.43 13.56 7.20
C ALA A 20 -11.14 13.12 7.92
N ASN A 21 -10.24 14.09 8.18
CA ASN A 21 -9.07 13.86 9.02
C ASN A 21 -9.53 13.41 10.41
N GLY A 22 -8.89 12.37 10.94
CA GLY A 22 -9.26 11.77 12.23
C GLY A 22 -10.44 10.81 12.19
N ALA A 23 -11.09 10.56 11.04
CA ALA A 23 -12.20 9.60 10.93
C ALA A 23 -11.77 8.12 11.13
N GLY A 24 -10.47 7.84 11.23
CA GLY A 24 -9.98 6.49 11.50
C GLY A 24 -9.49 5.71 10.27
N LYS A 25 -9.29 6.35 9.11
CA LYS A 25 -8.81 5.70 7.88
C LYS A 25 -7.51 4.92 8.10
N THR A 26 -6.47 5.58 8.62
CA THR A 26 -5.19 4.96 8.97
C THR A 26 -5.35 3.86 10.04
N SER A 27 -6.23 4.09 11.03
CA SER A 27 -6.53 3.10 12.08
C SER A 27 -7.17 1.84 11.51
N LEU A 28 -8.06 1.99 10.52
CA LEU A 28 -8.63 0.84 9.80
C LEU A 28 -7.54 0.05 9.08
N LEU A 29 -6.67 0.71 8.30
CA LEU A 29 -5.58 0.01 7.61
C LEU A 29 -4.64 -0.69 8.60
N ARG A 30 -4.29 -0.04 9.72
CA ARG A 30 -3.45 -0.65 10.76
C ARG A 30 -4.14 -1.83 11.44
N ALA A 31 -5.45 -1.79 11.63
CA ALA A 31 -6.21 -2.92 12.13
C ALA A 31 -6.22 -4.07 11.12
N LEU A 32 -6.45 -3.76 9.83
CA LEU A 32 -6.44 -4.75 8.74
C LEU A 32 -5.09 -5.46 8.60
N CYS A 33 -3.96 -4.78 8.84
CA CYS A 33 -2.65 -5.43 8.82
C CYS A 33 -2.21 -6.02 10.16
N GLY A 34 -3.08 -6.03 11.17
CA GLY A 34 -2.78 -6.61 12.49
C GLY A 34 -1.88 -5.75 13.39
N LEU A 35 -1.61 -4.49 13.03
CA LEU A 35 -0.83 -3.54 13.84
C LEU A 35 -1.65 -2.88 14.95
N LEU A 36 -2.98 -2.96 14.88
CA LEU A 36 -3.89 -2.51 15.93
C LEU A 36 -4.71 -3.70 16.44
N HIS A 37 -4.79 -3.83 17.75
CA HIS A 37 -5.63 -4.84 18.38
C HIS A 37 -7.11 -4.48 18.23
N LEU A 38 -7.93 -5.49 17.89
CA LEU A 38 -9.39 -5.36 17.86
C LEU A 38 -9.95 -5.63 19.26
N GLU A 39 -10.76 -4.71 19.79
CA GLU A 39 -11.52 -4.95 21.02
C GLU A 39 -12.57 -6.04 20.83
N ALA A 40 -13.18 -6.10 19.64
CA ALA A 40 -14.16 -7.11 19.26
C ALA A 40 -14.17 -7.32 17.75
N GLY A 41 -14.71 -8.45 17.30
CA GLY A 41 -14.79 -8.81 15.89
C GLY A 41 -13.59 -9.61 15.42
N ARG A 42 -13.55 -9.84 14.12
CA ARG A 42 -12.48 -10.62 13.45
C ARG A 42 -12.20 -10.07 12.06
N ILE A 43 -10.99 -10.30 11.59
CA ILE A 43 -10.58 -10.07 10.20
C ILE A 43 -10.23 -11.42 9.62
N THR A 44 -10.75 -11.68 8.43
CA THR A 44 -10.45 -12.94 7.71
C THR A 44 -9.77 -12.65 6.37
N TRP A 45 -8.82 -13.50 6.02
CA TRP A 45 -8.18 -13.53 4.71
C TRP A 45 -8.30 -14.94 4.13
N GLY A 46 -8.90 -15.07 2.94
CA GLY A 46 -9.19 -16.37 2.35
C GLY A 46 -10.02 -17.28 3.26
N GLY A 47 -10.98 -16.73 4.00
CA GLY A 47 -11.85 -17.44 4.93
C GLY A 47 -11.23 -17.80 6.29
N ARG A 48 -9.94 -17.51 6.53
CA ARG A 48 -9.25 -17.81 7.78
C ARG A 48 -9.07 -16.54 8.62
N ASP A 49 -9.24 -16.64 9.94
CA ASP A 49 -8.91 -15.52 10.84
C ASP A 49 -7.41 -15.20 10.73
N VAL A 50 -7.07 -13.94 10.45
CA VAL A 50 -5.68 -13.51 10.27
C VAL A 50 -4.83 -13.72 11.52
N ARG A 51 -5.46 -13.75 12.70
CA ARG A 51 -4.78 -14.00 13.98
C ARG A 51 -4.35 -15.46 14.18
N ALA A 52 -4.93 -16.38 13.41
CA ALA A 52 -4.55 -17.79 13.49
C ALA A 52 -3.11 -18.03 12.99
N ASP A 53 -2.67 -17.23 11.99
CA ASP A 53 -1.28 -17.24 11.50
C ASP A 53 -0.95 -15.86 10.89
N LEU A 54 -0.53 -14.94 11.77
CA LEU A 54 -0.13 -13.59 11.36
C LEU A 54 1.08 -13.60 10.42
N SER A 55 1.98 -14.56 10.56
CA SER A 55 3.18 -14.65 9.71
C SER A 55 2.80 -14.96 8.28
N ALA A 56 1.97 -15.97 8.04
CA ALA A 56 1.45 -16.31 6.73
C ALA A 56 0.61 -15.16 6.14
N PHE A 57 -0.21 -14.52 6.95
CA PHE A 57 -0.99 -13.35 6.52
C PHE A 57 -0.08 -12.20 6.11
N HIS A 58 0.94 -11.85 6.90
CA HIS A 58 1.90 -10.80 6.56
C HIS A 58 2.69 -11.14 5.29
N GLY A 59 2.91 -12.43 5.00
CA GLY A 59 3.46 -12.87 3.72
C GLY A 59 2.59 -12.51 2.52
N SER A 60 1.27 -12.39 2.72
CA SER A 60 0.29 -12.11 1.68
C SER A 60 -0.01 -10.62 1.48
N LEU A 61 0.55 -9.72 2.30
CA LEU A 61 0.23 -8.29 2.22
C LEU A 61 1.45 -7.41 1.97
N ALA A 62 1.25 -6.30 1.25
CA ALA A 62 2.14 -5.17 1.20
C ALA A 62 1.44 -3.97 1.86
N TYR A 63 2.08 -3.38 2.87
CA TYR A 63 1.58 -2.19 3.56
C TYR A 63 2.45 -0.98 3.26
N LEU A 64 1.84 0.09 2.76
CA LEU A 64 2.44 1.40 2.62
C LEU A 64 1.73 2.36 3.57
N GLY A 65 2.40 2.74 4.64
CA GLY A 65 1.89 3.72 5.60
C GLY A 65 1.93 5.15 5.06
N HIS A 66 1.38 6.08 5.85
CA HIS A 66 1.39 7.50 5.54
C HIS A 66 2.82 8.00 5.32
N GLU A 67 3.75 7.65 6.19
CA GLU A 67 5.19 7.88 6.00
C GLU A 67 5.84 6.67 5.32
N PRO A 68 6.59 6.88 4.22
CA PRO A 68 7.36 5.81 3.59
C PRO A 68 8.38 5.21 4.58
N PRO A 69 8.46 3.86 4.70
CA PRO A 69 9.36 3.20 5.64
C PRO A 69 10.80 3.18 5.12
N LEU A 70 11.35 4.34 4.80
CA LEU A 70 12.67 4.49 4.18
C LEU A 70 13.69 5.03 5.19
N LYS A 71 14.82 4.33 5.29
CA LYS A 71 15.98 4.77 6.07
C LYS A 71 16.74 5.84 5.27
N VAL A 72 16.86 7.03 5.86
CA VAL A 72 17.39 8.22 5.17
C VAL A 72 18.87 8.11 4.80
N ASP A 73 19.63 7.32 5.57
CA ASP A 73 21.07 7.11 5.39
C ASP A 73 21.41 5.95 4.45
N LEU A 74 20.41 5.28 3.91
CA LEU A 74 20.56 4.28 2.86
C LEU A 74 20.16 4.87 1.51
N THR A 75 20.69 4.29 0.43
CA THR A 75 20.25 4.60 -0.92
C THR A 75 18.84 4.02 -1.17
N ALA A 76 18.17 4.47 -2.23
CA ALA A 76 16.87 3.94 -2.62
C ALA A 76 16.94 2.44 -2.90
N GLY A 77 17.97 1.99 -3.63
CA GLY A 77 18.19 0.59 -3.94
C GLY A 77 18.48 -0.27 -2.70
N GLU A 78 19.29 0.24 -1.75
CA GLU A 78 19.55 -0.45 -0.47
C GLU A 78 18.28 -0.58 0.37
N ASN A 79 17.45 0.47 0.46
CA ASN A 79 16.17 0.42 1.14
C ASN A 79 15.26 -0.66 0.55
N ILE A 80 15.10 -0.68 -0.77
CA ILE A 80 14.27 -1.68 -1.46
C ILE A 80 14.85 -3.08 -1.23
N ARG A 81 16.16 -3.25 -1.39
CA ARG A 81 16.82 -4.56 -1.18
C ARG A 81 16.65 -5.05 0.26
N TYR A 82 16.76 -4.18 1.25
CA TYR A 82 16.55 -4.51 2.66
C TYR A 82 15.11 -4.94 2.90
N TRP A 83 14.15 -4.14 2.49
CA TRP A 83 12.74 -4.36 2.78
C TRP A 83 12.15 -5.56 2.02
N VAL A 84 12.40 -5.64 0.71
CA VAL A 84 11.94 -6.76 -0.12
C VAL A 84 12.74 -8.03 0.20
N GLY A 85 14.02 -7.88 0.52
CA GLY A 85 14.94 -8.96 0.85
C GLY A 85 14.55 -9.79 2.07
N LEU A 86 13.73 -9.25 2.96
CA LEU A 86 13.15 -10.00 4.09
C LEU A 86 12.18 -11.11 3.63
N ARG A 87 11.68 -11.03 2.39
CA ARG A 87 10.68 -11.98 1.86
C ARG A 87 11.16 -12.74 0.63
N ARG A 88 11.93 -12.12 -0.24
CA ARG A 88 12.48 -12.74 -1.44
C ARG A 88 13.77 -12.07 -1.88
N ARG A 89 14.60 -12.82 -2.59
CA ARG A 89 15.74 -12.22 -3.28
C ARG A 89 15.26 -11.27 -4.38
N VAL A 90 15.89 -10.12 -4.49
CA VAL A 90 15.66 -9.13 -5.54
C VAL A 90 16.99 -8.77 -6.18
N ARG A 91 17.02 -8.78 -7.51
CA ARG A 91 18.21 -8.44 -8.29
C ARG A 91 18.32 -6.92 -8.48
N PRO A 92 19.54 -6.36 -8.58
CA PRO A 92 19.71 -4.93 -8.85
C PRO A 92 18.96 -4.45 -10.10
N ALA A 93 18.93 -5.23 -11.16
CA ALA A 93 18.19 -4.91 -12.38
C ALA A 93 16.67 -4.79 -12.12
N GLU A 94 16.07 -5.72 -11.36
CA GLU A 94 14.65 -5.63 -11.00
C GLU A 94 14.32 -4.34 -10.21
N ILE A 95 15.24 -3.91 -9.34
CA ILE A 95 15.09 -2.64 -8.60
C ILE A 95 15.14 -1.47 -9.58
N ALA A 96 16.13 -1.44 -10.48
CA ALA A 96 16.27 -0.36 -11.44
C ALA A 96 15.06 -0.26 -12.38
N ASP A 97 14.60 -1.38 -12.92
CA ASP A 97 13.43 -1.46 -13.80
C ASP A 97 12.15 -1.00 -13.08
N THR A 98 11.98 -1.43 -11.81
CA THR A 98 10.81 -1.03 -11.03
C THR A 98 10.85 0.45 -10.65
N LEU A 99 12.02 0.99 -10.31
CA LEU A 99 12.18 2.44 -10.08
C LEU A 99 11.85 3.23 -11.36
N ALA A 100 12.24 2.74 -12.52
CA ALA A 100 11.89 3.37 -13.80
C ALA A 100 10.36 3.31 -14.03
N SER A 101 9.71 2.17 -13.76
CA SER A 101 8.27 2.01 -13.95
C SER A 101 7.42 2.92 -13.04
N VAL A 102 7.94 3.31 -11.87
CA VAL A 102 7.29 4.30 -11.00
C VAL A 102 7.75 5.74 -11.27
N GLY A 103 8.45 5.98 -12.37
CA GLY A 103 8.84 7.30 -12.83
C GLY A 103 10.00 7.96 -12.09
N VAL A 104 10.92 7.15 -11.54
CA VAL A 104 12.16 7.61 -10.87
C VAL A 104 13.39 6.80 -11.33
N PRO A 105 13.67 6.77 -12.66
CA PRO A 105 14.83 6.05 -13.19
C PRO A 105 16.13 6.64 -12.60
N GLY A 106 17.13 5.79 -12.42
CA GLY A 106 18.47 6.20 -11.98
C GLY A 106 18.59 6.59 -10.50
N LEU A 107 17.53 6.43 -9.70
CA LEU A 107 17.60 6.77 -8.26
C LEU A 107 18.15 5.65 -7.38
N ALA A 108 18.45 4.47 -7.91
CA ALA A 108 18.87 3.32 -7.10
C ALA A 108 20.05 3.65 -6.15
N ASP A 109 21.04 4.40 -6.64
CA ASP A 109 22.26 4.74 -5.88
C ASP A 109 22.16 6.12 -5.16
N ARG A 110 20.98 6.78 -5.19
CA ARG A 110 20.79 8.06 -4.50
C ARG A 110 20.36 7.83 -3.06
N PHE A 111 21.00 8.51 -2.13
CA PHE A 111 20.60 8.49 -0.72
C PHE A 111 19.20 9.07 -0.53
N VAL A 112 18.37 8.40 0.29
CA VAL A 112 16.99 8.81 0.55
C VAL A 112 16.90 10.22 1.13
N ARG A 113 17.87 10.66 1.93
CA ARG A 113 17.92 12.03 2.46
C ARG A 113 17.96 13.11 1.37
N THR A 114 18.45 12.80 0.18
CA THR A 114 18.56 13.74 -0.95
C THR A 114 17.31 13.74 -1.86
N LEU A 115 16.36 12.86 -1.60
CA LEU A 115 15.16 12.71 -2.43
C LEU A 115 14.05 13.66 -1.96
N SER A 116 13.26 14.18 -2.92
CA SER A 116 12.02 14.89 -2.61
C SER A 116 11.00 13.96 -1.95
N ALA A 117 9.97 14.52 -1.31
CA ALA A 117 8.87 13.74 -0.73
C ALA A 117 8.18 12.84 -1.78
N GLY A 118 7.92 13.38 -2.98
CA GLY A 118 7.34 12.62 -4.08
C GLY A 118 8.24 11.50 -4.58
N GLN A 119 9.57 11.74 -4.69
CA GLN A 119 10.53 10.69 -5.04
C GLN A 119 10.57 9.58 -3.99
N ARG A 120 10.58 9.93 -2.70
CA ARG A 120 10.49 8.95 -1.61
C ARG A 120 9.21 8.12 -1.69
N ARG A 121 8.07 8.75 -2.00
CA ARG A 121 6.80 8.04 -2.19
C ARG A 121 6.88 7.05 -3.35
N ARG A 122 7.45 7.43 -4.48
CA ARG A 122 7.64 6.56 -5.64
C ARG A 122 8.61 5.39 -5.33
N VAL A 123 9.69 5.63 -4.60
CA VAL A 123 10.61 4.56 -4.13
C VAL A 123 9.88 3.55 -3.24
N ALA A 124 9.03 4.01 -2.34
CA ALA A 124 8.24 3.12 -1.48
C ALA A 124 7.21 2.32 -2.29
N LEU A 125 6.57 2.93 -3.29
CA LEU A 125 5.68 2.23 -4.24
C LEU A 125 6.43 1.15 -5.03
N ALA A 126 7.68 1.40 -5.46
CA ALA A 126 8.53 0.38 -6.10
C ALA A 126 8.73 -0.83 -5.18
N GLY A 127 8.93 -0.60 -3.88
CA GLY A 127 8.99 -1.68 -2.89
C GLY A 127 7.69 -2.48 -2.80
N VAL A 128 6.53 -1.82 -2.82
CA VAL A 128 5.20 -2.50 -2.84
C VAL A 128 5.08 -3.40 -4.07
N LEU A 129 5.43 -2.90 -5.25
CA LEU A 129 5.40 -3.69 -6.49
C LEU A 129 6.30 -4.93 -6.40
N LEU A 130 7.52 -4.74 -5.92
CA LEU A 130 8.51 -5.82 -5.81
C LEU A 130 8.14 -6.88 -4.76
N LEU A 131 7.32 -6.56 -3.77
CA LEU A 131 6.81 -7.56 -2.83
C LEU A 131 5.86 -8.56 -3.50
N ALA A 132 5.25 -8.22 -4.63
CA ALA A 132 4.31 -9.05 -5.38
C ALA A 132 3.21 -9.68 -4.50
N ALA A 133 2.79 -8.98 -3.46
CA ALA A 133 1.80 -9.45 -2.50
C ALA A 133 0.38 -9.33 -3.07
N PRO A 134 -0.52 -10.31 -2.86
CA PRO A 134 -1.88 -10.25 -3.38
C PRO A 134 -2.76 -9.20 -2.70
N LEU A 135 -2.45 -8.78 -1.48
CA LEU A 135 -3.16 -7.72 -0.76
C LEU A 135 -2.30 -6.47 -0.63
N TRP A 136 -2.80 -5.35 -1.11
CA TRP A 136 -2.19 -4.03 -0.89
C TRP A 136 -3.01 -3.22 0.10
N LEU A 137 -2.36 -2.72 1.15
CA LEU A 137 -2.92 -1.76 2.09
C LEU A 137 -2.14 -0.46 1.94
N LEU A 138 -2.76 0.58 1.39
CA LEU A 138 -2.07 1.80 0.99
C LEU A 138 -2.69 3.02 1.70
N ASP A 139 -1.92 3.66 2.57
CA ASP A 139 -2.33 4.87 3.29
C ASP A 139 -1.85 6.11 2.55
N GLU A 140 -2.78 6.85 1.97
CA GLU A 140 -2.55 8.04 1.14
C GLU A 140 -1.49 7.86 0.04
N PRO A 141 -1.61 6.83 -0.83
CA PRO A 141 -0.54 6.48 -1.78
C PRO A 141 -0.20 7.59 -2.77
N THR A 142 -1.09 8.56 -2.98
CA THR A 142 -0.93 9.69 -3.89
C THR A 142 -0.35 10.95 -3.20
N ALA A 143 -0.09 10.92 -1.89
CA ALA A 143 0.44 12.06 -1.15
C ALA A 143 1.78 12.52 -1.73
N HIS A 144 1.96 13.84 -1.85
CA HIS A 144 3.16 14.51 -2.39
C HIS A 144 3.45 14.23 -3.87
N LEU A 145 2.51 13.63 -4.61
CA LEU A 145 2.64 13.38 -6.03
C LEU A 145 1.91 14.45 -6.86
N ASP A 146 2.52 14.79 -7.98
CA ASP A 146 1.89 15.59 -9.03
C ASP A 146 0.75 14.79 -9.72
N SER A 147 0.02 15.44 -10.60
CA SER A 147 -1.11 14.82 -11.32
C SER A 147 -0.68 13.57 -12.11
N GLY A 148 0.48 13.60 -12.76
CA GLY A 148 1.02 12.44 -13.46
C GLY A 148 1.36 11.28 -12.52
N GLY A 149 1.91 11.59 -11.33
CA GLY A 149 2.17 10.59 -10.30
C GLY A 149 0.90 10.00 -9.70
N GLN A 150 -0.15 10.81 -9.51
CA GLN A 150 -1.45 10.33 -9.04
C GLN A 150 -2.09 9.38 -10.06
N GLN A 151 -2.03 9.73 -11.36
CA GLN A 151 -2.51 8.85 -12.43
C GLN A 151 -1.73 7.54 -12.48
N LEU A 152 -0.40 7.59 -12.32
CA LEU A 152 0.43 6.39 -12.26
C LEU A 152 0.00 5.47 -11.11
N VAL A 153 -0.25 6.00 -9.91
CA VAL A 153 -0.75 5.20 -8.79
C VAL A 153 -2.09 4.53 -9.14
N GLY A 154 -3.01 5.25 -9.77
CA GLY A 154 -4.26 4.68 -10.27
C GLY A 154 -4.04 3.51 -11.23
N GLN A 155 -3.13 3.69 -12.21
CA GLN A 155 -2.77 2.62 -13.16
C GLN A 155 -2.16 1.40 -12.48
N LEU A 156 -1.27 1.60 -11.49
CA LEU A 156 -0.65 0.50 -10.74
C LEU A 156 -1.69 -0.30 -9.94
N ILE A 157 -2.62 0.40 -9.27
CA ILE A 157 -3.72 -0.25 -8.55
C ILE A 157 -4.64 -1.00 -9.53
N GLU A 158 -5.00 -0.37 -10.66
CA GLU A 158 -5.82 -1.00 -11.70
C GLU A 158 -5.18 -2.29 -12.23
N GLN A 159 -3.88 -2.25 -12.54
CA GLN A 159 -3.12 -3.43 -13.00
C GLN A 159 -3.11 -4.53 -11.94
N HIS A 160 -2.87 -4.16 -10.68
CA HIS A 160 -2.85 -5.09 -9.57
C HIS A 160 -4.19 -5.83 -9.40
N VAL A 161 -5.31 -5.09 -9.38
CA VAL A 161 -6.63 -5.71 -9.20
C VAL A 161 -7.06 -6.49 -10.44
N ARG A 162 -6.69 -6.06 -11.66
CA ARG A 162 -6.91 -6.84 -12.89
C ARG A 162 -6.16 -8.17 -12.90
N ALA A 163 -4.98 -8.22 -12.28
CA ALA A 163 -4.22 -9.44 -12.10
C ALA A 163 -4.77 -10.36 -10.97
N GLY A 164 -5.91 -10.02 -10.38
CA GLY A 164 -6.54 -10.79 -9.31
C GLY A 164 -6.12 -10.38 -7.90
N GLY A 165 -5.33 -9.32 -7.75
CA GLY A 165 -5.00 -8.75 -6.46
C GLY A 165 -6.19 -8.04 -5.81
N LEU A 166 -6.01 -7.61 -4.57
CA LEU A 166 -6.96 -6.83 -3.81
C LEU A 166 -6.23 -5.61 -3.22
N ALA A 167 -6.83 -4.43 -3.30
CA ALA A 167 -6.27 -3.24 -2.68
C ALA A 167 -7.27 -2.59 -1.71
N VAL A 168 -6.77 -2.10 -0.57
CA VAL A 168 -7.50 -1.19 0.31
C VAL A 168 -6.70 0.10 0.39
N THR A 169 -7.31 1.22 0.03
CA THR A 169 -6.65 2.53 0.02
C THR A 169 -7.37 3.47 0.98
N ALA A 170 -6.62 4.12 1.87
CA ALA A 170 -7.13 5.26 2.62
C ALA A 170 -6.76 6.53 1.86
N VAL A 171 -7.74 7.34 1.48
CA VAL A 171 -7.53 8.49 0.59
C VAL A 171 -8.38 9.70 0.99
N HIS A 172 -7.91 10.89 0.64
CA HIS A 172 -8.71 12.11 0.73
C HIS A 172 -9.55 12.35 -0.54
N HIS A 173 -8.98 12.00 -1.70
CA HIS A 173 -9.64 12.08 -2.99
C HIS A 173 -9.59 10.73 -3.67
N GLU A 174 -10.65 10.38 -4.36
CA GLU A 174 -10.73 9.10 -5.06
C GLU A 174 -9.57 8.93 -6.06
N ILE A 175 -9.00 7.73 -6.07
CA ILE A 175 -8.02 7.33 -7.06
C ILE A 175 -8.78 6.79 -8.27
N ALA A 176 -8.38 7.22 -9.47
CA ALA A 176 -8.98 6.77 -10.72
C ALA A 176 -8.66 5.29 -10.98
N VAL A 177 -9.68 4.46 -10.83
CA VAL A 177 -9.70 3.01 -11.12
C VAL A 177 -11.05 2.71 -11.78
N SER A 178 -11.14 1.69 -12.62
CA SER A 178 -12.37 1.28 -13.31
C SER A 178 -13.53 1.14 -12.31
N PRO A 179 -14.69 1.80 -12.54
CA PRO A 179 -15.77 1.89 -11.55
C PRO A 179 -16.30 0.52 -11.09
N GLU A 180 -16.31 -0.47 -11.98
CA GLU A 180 -16.78 -1.83 -11.69
C GLU A 180 -15.89 -2.58 -10.69
N ARG A 181 -14.66 -2.09 -10.46
CA ARG A 181 -13.69 -2.65 -9.52
C ARG A 181 -13.64 -1.91 -8.20
N VAL A 182 -14.28 -0.74 -8.12
CA VAL A 182 -14.23 0.13 -6.94
C VAL A 182 -15.37 -0.17 -5.98
N ARG A 183 -15.03 -0.45 -4.73
CA ARG A 183 -15.94 -0.34 -3.60
C ARG A 183 -15.57 0.91 -2.79
N ARG A 184 -16.57 1.57 -2.23
CA ARG A 184 -16.38 2.78 -1.43
C ARG A 184 -16.82 2.56 0.00
N LEU A 185 -16.03 3.08 0.92
CA LEU A 185 -16.37 3.16 2.33
C LEU A 185 -16.10 4.58 2.81
N GLU A 186 -17.13 5.28 3.19
CA GLU A 186 -16.99 6.59 3.83
C GLU A 186 -17.04 6.40 5.34
N LEU A 187 -15.97 6.84 6.03
CA LEU A 187 -15.92 6.84 7.48
C LEU A 187 -16.44 8.18 8.01
N ALA A 188 -17.53 8.14 8.77
CA ALA A 188 -18.03 9.28 9.50
C ALA A 188 -17.10 9.59 10.70
N ARG A 189 -17.08 10.85 11.15
CA ARG A 189 -16.48 11.17 12.45
C ARG A 189 -17.31 10.49 13.54
N GLY A 190 -16.66 9.64 14.32
CA GLY A 190 -17.25 9.07 15.54
C GLY A 190 -17.21 10.05 16.71
#